data_3d9d79ba4a5e7985f27cf581620b6373
#
_entry.id   3d9d79ba4a5e7985f27cf581620b6373
#
_cell.length_a   1.000
_cell.length_b   1.000
_cell.length_c   1.000
_cell.angle_alpha   90.00
_cell.angle_beta   90.00
_cell.angle_gamma   90.00
#
_symmetry.space_group_name_H-M   'P 1'
#
loop_
_entity.id
_entity.type
_entity.pdbx_description
1 polymer ?
#
loop_
_entity_poly.entity_id
_entity_poly.type
_entity_poly.pdbx_seq_one_letter_code
_entity_poly.pdbx_strand_id
1 'polypeptide(L)'
;YFFVARKTERLLCQDFAREVEEKFGIPVGWPDSFAALFRFVMKLSQTKQFTLIIDEFQEFVRINPAVFSEIQREWDLNKRDSKLNLIISGSVFTLMKRIFEDYKEPLFGRANNQIHMRPFSTDVIKNILKDHNEEYTNEDLLTLFTITGGVPWYVALLMDKGHVTKNGMLGYLTEDNSPFINEGKNMLIEEFGPDYGMYFSILTCIAGGMRTRGEIEGELREKNISSYLDKLERYYGLITRSLPIFAKETSKKSKYRLSDNFLTLWFRFFYKYQAIIANDALSQLDTIIRRDYETVAGFMLERYFERKLRETGRFTRIGGYWDRKGENEIDLIAVNEIEGTAEVYEVKMRSKRYSDISLCSKIEHLVQNCKELQGMKITHGVLSLEDM
;
A
#
# COMPACT_ATOMS: atom_id res chain seq x y z
N TYR A 1 16.97 -1.37 22.06
CA TYR A 1 16.42 -0.84 20.82
C TYR A 1 17.50 -0.05 20.11
N PHE A 2 17.76 -0.37 18.83
CA PHE A 2 18.74 0.34 18.01
C PHE A 2 18.00 1.06 16.87
N PHE A 3 18.11 2.38 16.82
CA PHE A 3 17.59 3.17 15.71
C PHE A 3 18.74 3.58 14.80
N VAL A 4 18.74 3.10 13.55
CA VAL A 4 19.80 3.36 12.58
C VAL A 4 19.64 4.76 11.99
N ALA A 5 20.08 5.76 12.74
CA ALA A 5 20.07 7.15 12.28
C ALA A 5 21.10 7.37 11.15
N ARG A 6 20.89 8.39 10.32
CA ARG A 6 21.84 8.81 9.25
C ARG A 6 23.10 9.44 9.82
N LYS A 7 23.96 8.61 10.44
CA LYS A 7 25.26 8.96 11.03
C LYS A 7 26.32 8.03 10.46
N THR A 8 27.59 8.34 10.74
CA THR A 8 28.67 7.40 10.44
C THR A 8 28.52 6.14 11.28
N GLU A 9 28.92 4.98 10.76
CA GLU A 9 28.85 3.69 11.47
C GLU A 9 29.49 3.76 12.85
N ARG A 10 30.65 4.43 12.97
CA ARG A 10 31.34 4.58 14.25
C ARG A 10 30.49 5.28 15.31
N LEU A 11 29.79 6.36 14.97
CA LEU A 11 28.91 7.06 15.89
C LEU A 11 27.69 6.22 16.28
N LEU A 12 27.13 5.49 15.35
CA LEU A 12 26.04 4.54 15.63
C LEU A 12 26.50 3.46 16.62
N CYS A 13 27.67 2.89 16.40
CA CYS A 13 28.23 1.87 17.31
C CYS A 13 28.45 2.40 18.71
N GLN A 14 28.86 3.67 18.85
CA GLN A 14 29.00 4.32 20.16
C GLN A 14 27.66 4.50 20.86
N ASP A 15 26.64 4.94 20.13
CA ASP A 15 25.30 5.13 20.68
C ASP A 15 24.71 3.77 21.12
N PHE A 16 24.82 2.76 20.27
CA PHE A 16 24.31 1.41 20.57
C PHE A 16 25.09 0.72 21.69
N ALA A 17 26.41 0.94 21.79
CA ALA A 17 27.21 0.42 22.89
C ALA A 17 26.72 0.98 24.23
N ARG A 18 26.44 2.30 24.30
CA ARG A 18 25.86 2.93 25.50
C ARG A 18 24.50 2.33 25.87
N GLU A 19 23.61 2.12 24.88
CA GLU A 19 22.31 1.49 25.15
C GLU A 19 22.46 0.05 25.73
N VAL A 20 23.45 -0.70 25.25
CA VAL A 20 23.73 -2.04 25.78
C VAL A 20 24.31 -1.94 27.19
N GLU A 21 25.25 -1.02 27.46
CA GLU A 21 25.85 -0.79 28.77
C GLU A 21 24.79 -0.37 29.80
N GLU A 22 23.92 0.59 29.46
CA GLU A 22 22.82 1.05 30.31
C GLU A 22 21.84 -0.09 30.62
N LYS A 23 21.48 -0.88 29.62
CA LYS A 23 20.49 -1.94 29.81
C LYS A 23 20.99 -3.13 30.61
N PHE A 24 22.24 -3.51 30.43
CA PHE A 24 22.79 -4.76 30.99
C PHE A 24 23.80 -4.55 32.12
N GLY A 25 24.28 -3.34 32.32
CA GLY A 25 25.32 -3.03 33.33
C GLY A 25 26.67 -3.65 32.99
N ILE A 26 26.95 -3.91 31.70
CA ILE A 26 28.16 -4.59 31.22
C ILE A 26 28.91 -3.65 30.28
N PRO A 27 30.19 -3.33 30.54
CA PRO A 27 30.96 -2.48 29.62
C PRO A 27 31.09 -3.14 28.24
N VAL A 28 30.75 -2.39 27.20
CA VAL A 28 30.90 -2.83 25.79
C VAL A 28 32.18 -2.24 25.19
N GLY A 29 32.61 -1.12 25.72
CA GLY A 29 33.71 -0.35 25.19
C GLY A 29 33.33 0.41 23.90
N TRP A 30 34.30 0.61 23.02
CA TRP A 30 34.12 1.37 21.79
C TRP A 30 34.29 0.43 20.57
N PRO A 31 33.19 -0.22 20.10
CA PRO A 31 33.28 -1.07 18.92
C PRO A 31 33.67 -0.27 17.69
N ASP A 32 34.63 -0.77 16.90
CA ASP A 32 35.09 -0.10 15.69
C ASP A 32 34.13 -0.28 14.49
N SER A 33 33.24 -1.28 14.56
CA SER A 33 32.25 -1.58 13.53
C SER A 33 30.97 -2.16 14.12
N PHE A 34 29.89 -2.10 13.36
CA PHE A 34 28.63 -2.73 13.74
C PHE A 34 28.76 -4.24 13.86
N ALA A 35 29.57 -4.87 13.04
CA ALA A 35 29.88 -6.29 13.15
C ALA A 35 30.51 -6.68 14.51
N ALA A 36 31.43 -5.86 15.01
CA ALA A 36 32.04 -6.08 16.32
C ALA A 36 31.01 -5.96 17.46
N LEU A 37 30.16 -4.94 17.40
CA LEU A 37 29.06 -4.77 18.35
C LEU A 37 28.05 -5.92 18.26
N PHE A 38 27.64 -6.31 17.06
CA PHE A 38 26.68 -7.39 16.85
C PHE A 38 27.22 -8.73 17.36
N ARG A 39 28.50 -9.00 17.12
CA ARG A 39 29.19 -10.18 17.71
C ARG A 39 29.14 -10.16 19.24
N PHE A 40 29.35 -9.00 19.86
CA PHE A 40 29.24 -8.87 21.32
C PHE A 40 27.81 -9.19 21.77
N VAL A 41 26.80 -8.63 21.12
CA VAL A 41 25.38 -8.88 21.39
C VAL A 41 25.04 -10.36 21.25
N MET A 42 25.50 -11.01 20.18
CA MET A 42 25.32 -12.46 19.97
C MET A 42 25.95 -13.31 21.09
N LYS A 43 27.15 -12.97 21.54
CA LYS A 43 27.81 -13.67 22.68
C LYS A 43 27.06 -13.41 23.99
N LEU A 44 26.62 -12.19 24.25
CA LEU A 44 25.82 -11.86 25.42
C LEU A 44 24.53 -12.67 25.47
N SER A 45 23.92 -12.91 24.32
CA SER A 45 22.67 -13.67 24.21
C SER A 45 22.81 -15.15 24.49
N GLN A 46 24.02 -15.71 24.48
CA GLN A 46 24.24 -17.11 24.87
C GLN A 46 23.95 -17.34 26.36
N THR A 47 24.22 -16.33 27.18
CA THR A 47 24.02 -16.37 28.64
C THR A 47 22.74 -15.68 29.11
N LYS A 48 22.26 -14.66 28.37
CA LYS A 48 21.06 -13.89 28.70
C LYS A 48 20.08 -13.93 27.54
N GLN A 49 18.81 -14.21 27.83
CA GLN A 49 17.73 -14.13 26.83
C GLN A 49 17.19 -12.70 26.75
N PHE A 50 17.13 -12.11 25.56
CA PHE A 50 16.55 -10.80 25.31
C PHE A 50 16.13 -10.60 23.88
N THR A 51 15.34 -9.55 23.64
CA THR A 51 14.96 -9.08 22.30
C THR A 51 15.79 -7.86 21.93
N LEU A 52 16.44 -7.90 20.78
CA LEU A 52 17.03 -6.73 20.13
C LEU A 52 16.13 -6.30 18.97
N ILE A 53 15.73 -5.05 18.93
CA ILE A 53 15.04 -4.42 17.83
C ILE A 53 16.02 -3.49 17.12
N ILE A 54 16.16 -3.64 15.80
CA ILE A 54 16.95 -2.74 14.96
C ILE A 54 15.98 -2.10 13.97
N ASP A 55 15.78 -0.81 14.12
CA ASP A 55 14.85 -0.02 13.31
C ASP A 55 15.57 0.82 12.28
N GLU A 56 14.90 1.15 11.16
CA GLU A 56 15.48 1.82 9.97
C GLU A 56 16.70 1.08 9.42
N PHE A 57 16.66 -0.26 9.47
CA PHE A 57 17.80 -1.13 9.10
C PHE A 57 18.30 -0.90 7.67
N GLN A 58 17.44 -0.49 6.76
CA GLN A 58 17.81 -0.19 5.37
C GLN A 58 18.80 0.98 5.27
N GLU A 59 18.91 1.85 6.28
CA GLU A 59 19.87 2.96 6.24
C GLU A 59 21.32 2.47 6.16
N PHE A 60 21.61 1.24 6.60
CA PHE A 60 22.93 0.63 6.38
C PHE A 60 23.33 0.51 4.91
N VAL A 61 22.38 0.47 3.97
CA VAL A 61 22.68 0.52 2.52
C VAL A 61 23.51 1.75 2.16
N ARG A 62 23.26 2.87 2.85
CA ARG A 62 23.95 4.16 2.60
C ARG A 62 25.16 4.33 3.51
N ILE A 63 25.10 3.81 4.73
CA ILE A 63 26.13 4.00 5.76
C ILE A 63 27.32 3.07 5.51
N ASN A 64 27.06 1.78 5.45
CA ASN A 64 28.05 0.74 5.17
C ASN A 64 27.34 -0.54 4.68
N PRO A 65 27.22 -0.79 3.37
CA PRO A 65 26.57 -2.00 2.84
C PRO A 65 27.25 -3.32 3.26
N ALA A 66 28.52 -3.28 3.70
CA ALA A 66 29.21 -4.49 4.17
C ALA A 66 28.58 -5.06 5.44
N VAL A 67 27.85 -4.26 6.21
CA VAL A 67 27.13 -4.67 7.43
C VAL A 67 26.23 -5.87 7.17
N PHE A 68 25.58 -5.97 6.01
CA PHE A 68 24.68 -7.10 5.71
C PHE A 68 25.43 -8.45 5.66
N SER A 69 26.59 -8.50 5.01
CA SER A 69 27.42 -9.70 4.94
C SER A 69 28.11 -10.00 6.27
N GLU A 70 28.46 -8.99 7.03
CA GLU A 70 29.05 -9.13 8.35
C GLU A 70 28.04 -9.67 9.37
N ILE A 71 26.82 -9.14 9.38
CA ILE A 71 25.71 -9.69 10.20
C ILE A 71 25.40 -11.12 9.79
N GLN A 72 25.35 -11.41 8.49
CA GLN A 72 25.19 -12.78 7.99
C GLN A 72 26.18 -13.73 8.64
N ARG A 73 27.45 -13.37 8.59
CA ARG A 73 28.53 -14.19 9.15
C ARG A 73 28.38 -14.39 10.65
N GLU A 74 28.18 -13.31 11.40
CA GLU A 74 28.08 -13.40 12.87
C GLU A 74 26.81 -14.17 13.29
N TRP A 75 25.71 -14.00 12.59
CA TRP A 75 24.47 -14.75 12.79
C TRP A 75 24.67 -16.24 12.53
N ASP A 76 25.22 -16.60 11.36
CA ASP A 76 25.41 -18.01 10.99
C ASP A 76 26.37 -18.75 11.93
N LEU A 77 27.37 -18.05 12.49
CA LEU A 77 28.32 -18.63 13.46
C LEU A 77 27.72 -18.84 14.86
N ASN A 78 26.80 -17.95 15.29
CA ASN A 78 26.37 -17.91 16.70
C ASN A 78 24.90 -18.28 16.92
N LYS A 79 24.06 -18.37 15.88
CA LYS A 79 22.60 -18.56 16.01
C LYS A 79 22.16 -19.81 16.77
N ARG A 80 23.00 -20.88 16.79
CA ARG A 80 22.63 -22.13 17.46
C ARG A 80 22.64 -22.00 18.97
N ASP A 81 23.59 -21.23 19.51
CA ASP A 81 23.80 -21.07 20.94
C ASP A 81 23.16 -19.78 21.48
N SER A 82 22.68 -18.91 20.57
CA SER A 82 22.09 -17.63 20.88
C SER A 82 20.64 -17.78 21.34
N LYS A 83 20.29 -17.04 22.41
CA LYS A 83 18.92 -16.87 22.90
C LYS A 83 18.36 -15.50 22.50
N LEU A 84 18.92 -14.90 21.46
CA LEU A 84 18.52 -13.60 20.94
C LEU A 84 17.24 -13.74 20.12
N ASN A 85 16.20 -12.96 20.46
CA ASN A 85 15.12 -12.67 19.56
C ASN A 85 15.47 -11.37 18.81
N LEU A 86 15.80 -11.46 17.53
CA LEU A 86 16.18 -10.35 16.69
C LEU A 86 14.98 -9.89 15.84
N ILE A 87 14.55 -8.64 16.02
CA ILE A 87 13.51 -8.00 15.22
C ILE A 87 14.18 -6.89 14.42
N ILE A 88 13.97 -6.91 13.11
CA ILE A 88 14.50 -5.91 12.18
C ILE A 88 13.32 -5.25 11.48
N SER A 89 13.27 -3.92 11.53
CA SER A 89 12.24 -3.11 10.87
C SER A 89 12.86 -2.06 9.94
N GLY A 90 12.07 -1.60 8.99
CA GLY A 90 12.47 -0.54 8.08
C GLY A 90 11.27 0.01 7.32
N SER A 91 11.31 1.29 7.02
CA SER A 91 10.22 2.04 6.38
C SER A 91 10.24 1.98 4.85
N VAL A 92 11.42 1.75 4.23
CA VAL A 92 11.57 1.69 2.78
C VAL A 92 11.35 0.26 2.28
N PHE A 93 10.13 -0.01 1.82
CA PHE A 93 9.67 -1.35 1.45
C PHE A 93 10.59 -2.04 0.43
N THR A 94 10.98 -1.33 -0.63
CA THR A 94 11.82 -1.89 -1.69
C THR A 94 13.20 -2.32 -1.20
N LEU A 95 13.81 -1.54 -0.31
CA LEU A 95 15.11 -1.87 0.27
C LEU A 95 15.01 -3.07 1.22
N MET A 96 13.99 -3.11 2.09
CA MET A 96 13.76 -4.25 2.99
C MET A 96 13.48 -5.53 2.22
N LYS A 97 12.64 -5.46 1.19
CA LYS A 97 12.40 -6.59 0.29
C LYS A 97 13.68 -7.07 -0.39
N ARG A 98 14.52 -6.16 -0.92
CA ARG A 98 15.80 -6.53 -1.50
C ARG A 98 16.69 -7.23 -0.49
N ILE A 99 16.88 -6.65 0.70
CA ILE A 99 17.79 -7.17 1.73
C ILE A 99 17.43 -8.61 2.15
N PHE A 100 16.13 -8.95 2.26
CA PHE A 100 15.68 -10.23 2.82
C PHE A 100 15.10 -11.21 1.81
N GLU A 101 14.64 -10.76 0.63
CA GLU A 101 13.95 -11.59 -0.36
C GLU A 101 14.72 -11.78 -1.68
N ASP A 102 15.75 -10.97 -1.97
CA ASP A 102 16.59 -11.19 -3.14
C ASP A 102 17.65 -12.25 -2.82
N TYR A 103 17.65 -13.33 -3.62
CA TYR A 103 18.58 -14.46 -3.46
C TYR A 103 20.06 -14.10 -3.59
N LYS A 104 20.40 -12.92 -4.13
CA LYS A 104 21.76 -12.40 -4.26
C LYS A 104 22.24 -11.68 -3.01
N GLU A 105 21.34 -11.32 -2.13
CA GLU A 105 21.68 -10.54 -0.94
C GLU A 105 22.08 -11.42 0.25
N PRO A 106 23.03 -10.95 1.09
CA PRO A 106 23.59 -11.78 2.18
C PRO A 106 22.55 -12.30 3.18
N LEU A 107 21.51 -11.54 3.48
CA LEU A 107 20.50 -11.89 4.49
C LEU A 107 19.32 -12.70 3.93
N PHE A 108 19.34 -13.03 2.64
CA PHE A 108 18.32 -13.87 2.01
C PHE A 108 18.12 -15.19 2.78
N GLY A 109 16.88 -15.54 3.08
CA GLY A 109 16.49 -16.79 3.74
C GLY A 109 16.93 -16.92 5.22
N ARG A 110 17.36 -15.82 5.89
CA ARG A 110 17.77 -15.84 7.29
C ARG A 110 16.70 -15.37 8.26
N ALA A 111 15.67 -14.68 7.78
CA ALA A 111 14.51 -14.37 8.57
C ALA A 111 13.65 -15.62 8.79
N ASN A 112 13.32 -15.93 10.04
CA ASN A 112 12.40 -17.01 10.39
C ASN A 112 10.94 -16.64 10.04
N ASN A 113 10.60 -15.37 10.24
CA ASN A 113 9.28 -14.82 9.95
C ASN A 113 9.47 -13.45 9.30
N GLN A 114 8.56 -13.13 8.38
CA GLN A 114 8.46 -11.82 7.76
C GLN A 114 7.03 -11.30 7.98
N ILE A 115 6.93 -10.12 8.55
CA ILE A 115 5.64 -9.47 8.85
C ILE A 115 5.50 -8.26 7.93
N HIS A 116 4.61 -8.37 6.97
CA HIS A 116 4.22 -7.24 6.14
C HIS A 116 3.05 -6.51 6.82
N MET A 117 3.31 -5.33 7.38
CA MET A 117 2.26 -4.51 7.97
C MET A 117 1.24 -4.13 6.90
N ARG A 118 -0.02 -4.43 7.16
CA ARG A 118 -1.13 -4.13 6.25
C ARG A 118 -1.96 -2.99 6.82
N PRO A 119 -2.61 -2.20 5.96
CA PRO A 119 -3.62 -1.25 6.39
C PRO A 119 -4.74 -1.94 7.18
N PHE A 120 -5.41 -1.23 8.07
CA PHE A 120 -6.57 -1.71 8.82
C PHE A 120 -7.64 -2.28 7.88
N SER A 121 -8.31 -3.36 8.29
CA SER A 121 -9.44 -3.92 7.54
C SER A 121 -10.62 -2.92 7.45
N THR A 122 -11.54 -3.18 6.53
CA THR A 122 -12.73 -2.35 6.36
C THR A 122 -13.56 -2.29 7.65
N ASP A 123 -13.68 -3.40 8.37
CA ASP A 123 -14.40 -3.45 9.65
C ASP A 123 -13.67 -2.68 10.76
N VAL A 124 -12.33 -2.74 10.80
CA VAL A 124 -11.57 -1.97 11.79
C VAL A 124 -11.71 -0.47 11.54
N ILE A 125 -11.62 -0.02 10.28
CA ILE A 125 -11.82 1.40 9.91
C ILE A 125 -13.21 1.86 10.33
N LYS A 126 -14.25 1.04 10.07
CA LYS A 126 -15.63 1.32 10.44
C LYS A 126 -15.80 1.44 11.96
N ASN A 127 -15.20 0.54 12.73
CA ASN A 127 -15.27 0.57 14.20
C ASN A 127 -14.53 1.80 14.75
N ILE A 128 -13.33 2.12 14.25
CA ILE A 128 -12.61 3.32 14.67
C ILE A 128 -13.45 4.58 14.40
N LEU A 129 -14.04 4.70 13.21
CA LEU A 129 -14.88 5.85 12.90
C LEU A 129 -16.08 5.94 13.84
N LYS A 130 -16.74 4.79 14.12
CA LYS A 130 -17.87 4.71 15.04
C LYS A 130 -17.50 5.12 16.46
N ASP A 131 -16.32 4.73 16.95
CA ASP A 131 -15.85 5.08 18.29
C ASP A 131 -15.61 6.60 18.44
N HIS A 132 -15.29 7.29 17.34
CA HIS A 132 -15.07 8.74 17.33
C HIS A 132 -16.30 9.56 16.93
N ASN A 133 -17.26 8.95 16.26
CA ASN A 133 -18.51 9.57 15.82
C ASN A 133 -19.62 8.50 15.71
N GLU A 134 -20.42 8.34 16.74
CA GLU A 134 -21.51 7.34 16.76
C GLU A 134 -22.56 7.57 15.64
N GLU A 135 -22.73 8.82 15.21
CA GLU A 135 -23.68 9.22 14.16
C GLU A 135 -23.04 9.32 12.77
N TYR A 136 -21.88 8.67 12.55
CA TYR A 136 -21.24 8.72 11.24
C TYR A 136 -22.15 8.21 10.12
N THR A 137 -21.98 8.75 8.94
CA THR A 137 -22.66 8.31 7.72
C THR A 137 -21.75 7.38 6.89
N ASN A 138 -22.35 6.60 5.98
CA ASN A 138 -21.56 5.80 5.03
C ASN A 138 -20.74 6.68 4.08
N GLU A 139 -21.14 7.95 3.83
CA GLU A 139 -20.30 8.92 3.12
C GLU A 139 -19.04 9.27 3.92
N ASP A 140 -19.14 9.39 5.25
CA ASP A 140 -17.99 9.65 6.12
C ASP A 140 -17.03 8.44 6.11
N LEU A 141 -17.58 7.22 6.20
CA LEU A 141 -16.80 6.00 6.13
C LEU A 141 -16.08 5.86 4.79
N LEU A 142 -16.76 6.12 3.68
CA LEU A 142 -16.15 6.08 2.34
C LEU A 142 -15.06 7.14 2.23
N THR A 143 -15.27 8.32 2.81
CA THR A 143 -14.27 9.40 2.78
C THR A 143 -13.03 9.04 3.58
N LEU A 144 -13.20 8.50 4.78
CA LEU A 144 -12.09 8.00 5.59
C LEU A 144 -11.31 6.91 4.84
N PHE A 145 -12.00 5.95 4.23
CA PHE A 145 -11.36 4.92 3.41
C PHE A 145 -10.67 5.50 2.16
N THR A 146 -11.28 6.47 1.49
CA THR A 146 -10.73 7.13 0.29
C THR A 146 -9.41 7.83 0.59
N ILE A 147 -9.35 8.57 1.70
CA ILE A 147 -8.16 9.34 2.08
C ILE A 147 -7.08 8.41 2.63
N THR A 148 -7.44 7.47 3.51
CA THR A 148 -6.46 6.74 4.31
C THR A 148 -6.11 5.37 3.76
N GLY A 149 -6.99 4.75 2.98
CA GLY A 149 -6.87 3.33 2.62
C GLY A 149 -6.78 2.41 3.84
N GLY A 150 -6.98 2.94 5.05
CA GLY A 150 -6.80 2.24 6.32
C GLY A 150 -5.36 2.25 6.85
N VAL A 151 -4.48 3.07 6.29
CA VAL A 151 -3.12 3.26 6.84
C VAL A 151 -3.24 3.85 8.23
N PRO A 152 -2.69 3.19 9.28
CA PRO A 152 -2.92 3.58 10.68
C PRO A 152 -2.59 5.03 10.98
N TRP A 153 -1.47 5.52 10.45
CA TRP A 153 -1.04 6.90 10.69
C TRP A 153 -2.03 7.93 10.15
N TYR A 154 -2.56 7.74 8.92
CA TYR A 154 -3.54 8.66 8.34
C TYR A 154 -4.88 8.60 9.08
N VAL A 155 -5.28 7.39 9.53
CA VAL A 155 -6.51 7.23 10.31
C VAL A 155 -6.37 7.96 11.64
N ALA A 156 -5.28 7.73 12.38
CA ALA A 156 -5.02 8.39 13.65
C ALA A 156 -4.98 9.92 13.48
N LEU A 157 -4.28 10.42 12.45
CA LEU A 157 -4.17 11.85 12.19
C LEU A 157 -5.54 12.54 12.03
N LEU A 158 -6.48 11.92 11.31
CA LEU A 158 -7.83 12.46 11.12
C LEU A 158 -8.65 12.37 12.42
N MET A 159 -8.60 11.22 13.10
CA MET A 159 -9.37 10.97 14.32
C MET A 159 -8.91 11.85 15.48
N ASP A 160 -7.59 11.96 15.73
CA ASP A 160 -7.00 12.77 16.80
C ASP A 160 -7.28 14.26 16.64
N LYS A 161 -7.47 14.72 15.39
CA LYS A 161 -7.86 16.10 15.06
C LYS A 161 -9.37 16.32 15.07
N GLY A 162 -10.18 15.29 15.28
CA GLY A 162 -11.64 15.38 15.30
C GLY A 162 -12.28 15.54 13.91
N HIS A 163 -11.53 15.24 12.82
CA HIS A 163 -12.07 15.29 11.46
C HIS A 163 -12.77 13.96 11.13
N VAL A 164 -13.98 13.78 11.64
CA VAL A 164 -14.76 12.53 11.57
C VAL A 164 -15.91 12.56 10.55
N THR A 165 -16.11 13.69 9.88
CA THR A 165 -17.12 13.85 8.83
C THR A 165 -16.49 14.07 7.47
N LYS A 166 -17.19 13.73 6.38
CA LYS A 166 -16.76 13.98 4.99
C LYS A 166 -16.23 15.41 4.80
N ASN A 167 -17.00 16.39 5.23
CA ASN A 167 -16.62 17.80 5.07
C ASN A 167 -15.39 18.18 5.90
N GLY A 168 -15.29 17.68 7.13
CA GLY A 168 -14.13 17.90 8.00
C GLY A 168 -12.87 17.27 7.42
N MET A 169 -12.95 16.00 7.00
CA MET A 169 -11.83 15.28 6.41
C MET A 169 -11.33 15.93 5.11
N LEU A 170 -12.24 16.31 4.20
CA LEU A 170 -11.86 16.98 2.95
C LEU A 170 -11.26 18.36 3.22
N GLY A 171 -11.82 19.14 4.16
CA GLY A 171 -11.28 20.44 4.53
C GLY A 171 -9.87 20.34 5.10
N TYR A 172 -9.62 19.35 5.97
CA TYR A 172 -8.28 19.15 6.57
C TYR A 172 -7.19 18.86 5.53
N LEU A 173 -7.53 18.27 4.39
CA LEU A 173 -6.55 18.02 3.32
C LEU A 173 -5.88 19.31 2.81
N THR A 174 -6.59 20.43 2.88
CA THR A 174 -6.17 21.73 2.33
C THR A 174 -6.02 22.82 3.39
N GLU A 175 -6.04 22.46 4.68
CA GLU A 175 -5.69 23.38 5.76
C GLU A 175 -4.21 23.79 5.68
N ASP A 176 -3.92 24.99 6.16
CA ASP A 176 -2.54 25.45 6.26
C ASP A 176 -1.70 24.46 7.10
N ASN A 177 -0.54 24.09 6.57
CA ASN A 177 0.35 23.11 7.17
C ASN A 177 -0.22 21.68 7.29
N SER A 178 -1.25 21.33 6.53
CA SER A 178 -1.71 19.95 6.46
C SER A 178 -0.57 19.02 6.03
N PRO A 179 -0.26 17.97 6.78
CA PRO A 179 0.82 17.05 6.43
C PRO A 179 0.54 16.31 5.12
N PHE A 180 -0.72 16.16 4.71
CA PHE A 180 -1.11 15.51 3.47
C PHE A 180 -0.58 16.21 2.21
N ILE A 181 -0.32 17.52 2.26
CA ILE A 181 0.15 18.29 1.09
C ILE A 181 1.48 17.74 0.56
N ASN A 182 2.43 17.48 1.44
CA ASN A 182 3.79 17.07 1.06
C ASN A 182 4.05 15.57 1.22
N GLU A 183 3.16 14.84 1.88
CA GLU A 183 3.36 13.44 2.28
C GLU A 183 3.69 12.51 1.09
N GLY A 184 2.91 12.57 0.01
CA GLY A 184 3.15 11.72 -1.15
C GLY A 184 4.50 11.98 -1.82
N LYS A 185 4.97 13.24 -1.81
CA LYS A 185 6.30 13.58 -2.32
C LYS A 185 7.39 13.01 -1.42
N ASN A 186 7.26 13.19 -0.11
CA ASN A 186 8.24 12.73 0.87
C ASN A 186 8.41 11.21 0.82
N MET A 187 7.28 10.48 0.82
CA MET A 187 7.25 9.02 0.72
C MET A 187 7.95 8.51 -0.54
N LEU A 188 7.68 9.11 -1.69
CA LEU A 188 8.15 8.58 -2.98
C LEU A 188 9.57 9.00 -3.33
N ILE A 189 10.07 10.14 -2.84
CA ILE A 189 11.47 10.54 -3.07
C ILE A 189 12.43 9.53 -2.43
N GLU A 190 12.11 9.00 -1.27
CA GLU A 190 12.93 7.97 -0.61
C GLU A 190 12.96 6.67 -1.41
N GLU A 191 11.85 6.31 -2.07
CA GLU A 191 11.75 5.10 -2.89
C GLU A 191 12.45 5.24 -4.25
N PHE A 192 12.24 6.34 -4.97
CA PHE A 192 12.71 6.48 -6.36
C PHE A 192 14.11 7.08 -6.50
N GLY A 193 14.56 7.86 -5.50
CA GLY A 193 15.78 8.66 -5.65
C GLY A 193 15.60 9.82 -6.66
N PRO A 194 16.68 10.28 -7.31
CA PRO A 194 16.64 11.50 -8.15
C PRO A 194 15.86 11.36 -9.46
N ASP A 195 15.70 10.15 -10.02
CA ASP A 195 15.11 9.91 -11.35
C ASP A 195 13.60 9.67 -11.31
N TYR A 196 12.86 10.41 -10.48
CA TYR A 196 11.43 10.17 -10.25
C TYR A 196 10.50 10.74 -11.34
N GLY A 197 10.97 11.59 -12.25
CA GLY A 197 10.11 12.34 -13.18
C GLY A 197 9.16 11.48 -14.02
N MET A 198 9.67 10.44 -14.68
CA MET A 198 8.83 9.54 -15.50
C MET A 198 7.86 8.73 -14.63
N TYR A 199 8.31 8.24 -13.47
CA TYR A 199 7.43 7.51 -12.54
C TYR A 199 6.27 8.38 -12.07
N PHE A 200 6.53 9.63 -11.68
CA PHE A 200 5.47 10.57 -11.27
C PHE A 200 4.50 10.89 -12.40
N SER A 201 4.99 11.05 -13.63
CA SER A 201 4.15 11.27 -14.80
C SER A 201 3.19 10.10 -15.03
N ILE A 202 3.69 8.86 -14.98
CA ILE A 202 2.87 7.64 -15.12
C ILE A 202 1.83 7.54 -13.99
N LEU A 203 2.26 7.75 -12.73
CA LEU A 203 1.35 7.70 -11.58
C LEU A 203 0.26 8.77 -11.65
N THR A 204 0.59 9.96 -12.16
CA THR A 204 -0.38 11.04 -12.39
C THR A 204 -1.43 10.64 -13.45
N CYS A 205 -1.01 10.03 -14.55
CA CYS A 205 -1.92 9.54 -15.58
C CYS A 205 -2.89 8.49 -15.00
N ILE A 206 -2.36 7.53 -14.24
CA ILE A 206 -3.18 6.47 -13.62
C ILE A 206 -4.16 7.06 -12.58
N ALA A 207 -3.71 7.98 -11.74
CA ALA A 207 -4.56 8.70 -10.79
C ALA A 207 -5.63 9.56 -11.48
N GLY A 208 -5.32 10.07 -12.68
CA GLY A 208 -6.24 10.79 -13.55
C GLY A 208 -7.33 9.94 -14.19
N GLY A 209 -7.21 8.59 -14.11
CA GLY A 209 -8.18 7.64 -14.65
C GLY A 209 -7.75 6.93 -15.93
N MET A 210 -6.53 7.16 -16.41
CA MET A 210 -5.95 6.41 -17.52
C MET A 210 -5.52 5.03 -17.03
N ARG A 211 -6.24 4.00 -17.45
CA ARG A 211 -6.08 2.67 -16.88
C ARG A 211 -5.29 1.71 -17.77
N THR A 212 -5.14 2.01 -19.06
CA THR A 212 -4.43 1.14 -19.99
C THR A 212 -3.07 1.70 -20.39
N ARG A 213 -2.14 0.82 -20.74
CA ARG A 213 -0.83 1.24 -21.23
C ARG A 213 -0.96 2.21 -22.42
N GLY A 214 -1.86 1.93 -23.36
CA GLY A 214 -2.04 2.76 -24.56
C GLY A 214 -2.53 4.17 -24.25
N GLU A 215 -3.44 4.33 -23.28
CA GLU A 215 -3.89 5.64 -22.81
C GLU A 215 -2.74 6.44 -22.17
N ILE A 216 -1.94 5.80 -21.32
CA ILE A 216 -0.80 6.42 -20.65
C ILE A 216 0.28 6.83 -21.68
N GLU A 217 0.66 5.95 -22.60
CA GLU A 217 1.61 6.23 -23.68
C GLU A 217 1.12 7.38 -24.59
N GLY A 218 -0.18 7.42 -24.86
CA GLY A 218 -0.80 8.49 -25.67
C GLY A 218 -0.72 9.85 -24.97
N GLU A 219 -1.03 9.93 -23.68
CA GLU A 219 -1.01 11.17 -22.91
C GLU A 219 0.43 11.71 -22.74
N LEU A 220 1.35 10.82 -22.38
CA LEU A 220 2.76 11.21 -22.17
C LEU A 220 3.50 11.47 -23.47
N ARG A 221 2.93 11.09 -24.62
CA ARG A 221 3.60 11.08 -25.94
C ARG A 221 4.90 10.28 -25.94
N GLU A 222 4.99 9.29 -25.06
CA GLU A 222 6.13 8.41 -24.87
C GLU A 222 5.77 6.99 -25.31
N LYS A 223 6.74 6.32 -25.94
CA LYS A 223 6.60 4.90 -26.32
C LYS A 223 7.45 4.03 -25.40
N ASN A 224 6.99 2.80 -25.19
CA ASN A 224 7.75 1.78 -24.42
C ASN A 224 7.88 2.07 -22.90
N ILE A 225 6.81 2.50 -22.25
CA ILE A 225 6.77 2.66 -20.79
C ILE A 225 6.69 1.32 -20.04
N SER A 226 6.76 0.18 -20.73
CA SER A 226 6.59 -1.15 -20.11
C SER A 226 7.53 -1.41 -18.96
N SER A 227 8.81 -1.03 -19.11
CA SER A 227 9.82 -1.24 -18.06
C SER A 227 9.53 -0.41 -16.79
N TYR A 228 8.96 0.79 -16.96
CA TYR A 228 8.52 1.63 -15.84
C TYR A 228 7.29 1.01 -15.16
N LEU A 229 6.31 0.54 -15.92
CA LEU A 229 5.14 -0.14 -15.37
C LEU A 229 5.52 -1.42 -14.62
N ASP A 230 6.41 -2.24 -15.18
CA ASP A 230 6.92 -3.45 -14.51
C ASP A 230 7.64 -3.12 -13.20
N LYS A 231 8.47 -2.06 -13.18
CA LYS A 231 9.12 -1.63 -11.94
C LYS A 231 8.11 -1.08 -10.93
N LEU A 232 7.17 -0.24 -11.36
CA LEU A 232 6.12 0.29 -10.48
C LEU A 232 5.26 -0.82 -9.86
N GLU A 233 4.97 -1.89 -10.63
CA GLU A 233 4.18 -3.03 -10.16
C GLU A 233 4.99 -3.98 -9.27
N ARG A 234 6.11 -4.50 -9.80
CA ARG A 234 6.81 -5.63 -9.17
C ARG A 234 7.87 -5.21 -8.16
N TYR A 235 8.55 -4.10 -8.43
CA TYR A 235 9.63 -3.64 -7.57
C TYR A 235 9.12 -2.67 -6.51
N TYR A 236 8.42 -1.61 -6.91
CA TYR A 236 7.90 -0.60 -5.98
C TYR A 236 6.54 -0.97 -5.34
N GLY A 237 5.75 -1.85 -5.94
CA GLY A 237 4.41 -2.20 -5.44
C GLY A 237 3.40 -1.05 -5.46
N LEU A 238 3.70 0.04 -6.19
CA LEU A 238 2.89 1.27 -6.20
C LEU A 238 1.69 1.21 -7.12
N ILE A 239 1.71 0.30 -8.09
CA ILE A 239 0.56 0.04 -8.96
C ILE A 239 0.18 -1.44 -8.93
N THR A 240 -1.08 -1.69 -9.18
CA THR A 240 -1.62 -3.04 -9.37
C THR A 240 -2.09 -3.18 -10.81
N ARG A 241 -1.63 -4.22 -11.47
CA ARG A 241 -2.13 -4.65 -12.78
C ARG A 241 -3.31 -5.59 -12.59
N SER A 242 -4.45 -5.23 -13.11
CA SER A 242 -5.66 -6.06 -13.10
C SER A 242 -5.92 -6.63 -14.48
N LEU A 243 -6.40 -7.87 -14.53
CA LEU A 243 -6.87 -8.55 -15.74
C LEU A 243 -8.35 -8.89 -15.53
N PRO A 244 -9.14 -9.03 -16.61
CA PRO A 244 -10.47 -9.60 -16.49
C PRO A 244 -10.39 -10.94 -15.77
N ILE A 245 -11.37 -11.23 -14.93
CA ILE A 245 -11.40 -12.50 -14.18
C ILE A 245 -11.27 -13.68 -15.16
N PHE A 246 -10.48 -14.69 -14.82
CA PHE A 246 -10.12 -15.86 -15.64
C PHE A 246 -9.30 -15.56 -16.92
N ALA A 247 -8.92 -14.30 -17.17
CA ALA A 247 -8.02 -14.02 -18.29
C ALA A 247 -6.62 -14.57 -18.03
N LYS A 248 -5.95 -15.05 -19.08
CA LYS A 248 -4.56 -15.50 -19.00
C LYS A 248 -3.63 -14.33 -18.66
N GLU A 249 -2.56 -14.57 -17.94
CA GLU A 249 -1.56 -13.55 -17.57
C GLU A 249 -0.97 -12.80 -18.78
N THR A 250 -0.89 -13.48 -19.93
CA THR A 250 -0.43 -12.91 -21.20
C THR A 250 -1.44 -12.00 -21.89
N SER A 251 -2.64 -11.84 -21.33
CA SER A 251 -3.70 -11.01 -21.89
C SER A 251 -3.26 -9.55 -22.00
N LYS A 252 -3.58 -8.93 -23.15
CA LYS A 252 -3.35 -7.52 -23.42
C LYS A 252 -4.45 -6.59 -22.85
N LYS A 253 -5.44 -7.16 -22.15
CA LYS A 253 -6.57 -6.42 -21.57
C LYS A 253 -6.27 -5.91 -20.15
N SER A 254 -5.01 -5.65 -19.84
CA SER A 254 -4.63 -5.18 -18.51
C SER A 254 -5.06 -3.74 -18.26
N LYS A 255 -5.57 -3.50 -17.06
CA LYS A 255 -5.81 -2.17 -16.48
C LYS A 255 -4.87 -1.96 -15.30
N TYR A 256 -4.38 -0.73 -15.13
CA TYR A 256 -3.51 -0.34 -14.03
C TYR A 256 -4.25 0.58 -13.06
N ARG A 257 -3.94 0.45 -11.78
CA ARG A 257 -4.41 1.36 -10.72
C ARG A 257 -3.30 1.57 -9.69
N LEU A 258 -3.28 2.69 -8.99
CA LEU A 258 -2.39 2.83 -7.84
C LEU A 258 -2.81 1.85 -6.74
N SER A 259 -1.84 1.25 -6.07
CA SER A 259 -2.09 0.31 -4.96
C SER A 259 -2.62 1.02 -3.73
N ASP A 260 -2.16 2.23 -3.49
CA ASP A 260 -2.48 3.04 -2.32
C ASP A 260 -3.58 4.08 -2.62
N ASN A 261 -4.54 4.23 -1.68
CA ASN A 261 -5.65 5.16 -1.83
C ASN A 261 -5.20 6.61 -1.68
N PHE A 262 -4.37 6.88 -0.66
CA PHE A 262 -3.86 8.22 -0.41
C PHE A 262 -3.04 8.71 -1.60
N LEU A 263 -2.14 7.89 -2.15
CA LEU A 263 -1.37 8.25 -3.34
C LEU A 263 -2.26 8.51 -4.56
N THR A 264 -3.38 7.77 -4.72
CA THR A 264 -4.35 8.05 -5.79
C THR A 264 -4.91 9.46 -5.67
N LEU A 265 -5.30 9.84 -4.45
CA LEU A 265 -5.81 11.18 -4.14
C LEU A 265 -4.72 12.24 -4.28
N TRP A 266 -3.52 11.95 -3.78
CA TRP A 266 -2.39 12.88 -3.80
C TRP A 266 -1.95 13.24 -5.23
N PHE A 267 -1.75 12.26 -6.11
CA PHE A 267 -1.41 12.52 -7.51
C PHE A 267 -2.51 13.25 -8.26
N ARG A 268 -3.79 12.91 -7.97
CA ARG A 268 -4.93 13.51 -8.64
C ARG A 268 -5.14 14.98 -8.29
N PHE A 269 -4.87 15.35 -7.04
CA PHE A 269 -5.18 16.69 -6.54
C PHE A 269 -3.92 17.49 -6.17
N PHE A 270 -3.04 16.98 -5.36
CA PHE A 270 -1.87 17.75 -4.89
C PHE A 270 -0.80 17.88 -5.96
N TYR A 271 -0.35 16.77 -6.53
CA TYR A 271 0.71 16.80 -7.53
C TYR A 271 0.27 17.49 -8.82
N LYS A 272 -0.94 17.18 -9.29
CA LYS A 272 -1.51 17.79 -10.50
C LYS A 272 -1.65 19.31 -10.37
N TYR A 273 -1.98 19.80 -9.19
CA TYR A 273 -2.24 21.21 -8.92
C TYR A 273 -1.17 21.87 -8.05
N GLN A 274 0.08 21.37 -8.09
CA GLN A 274 1.19 21.90 -7.31
C GLN A 274 1.47 23.39 -7.52
N ALA A 275 1.11 23.97 -8.68
CA ALA A 275 1.21 25.41 -8.91
C ALA A 275 0.23 26.23 -8.03
N ILE A 276 -0.97 25.69 -7.74
CA ILE A 276 -1.93 26.30 -6.81
C ILE A 276 -1.36 26.29 -5.39
N ILE A 277 -0.74 25.16 -5.00
CA ILE A 277 -0.11 25.00 -3.68
C ILE A 277 1.09 25.96 -3.53
N ALA A 278 1.92 26.07 -4.56
CA ALA A 278 3.09 26.98 -4.55
C ALA A 278 2.71 28.46 -4.43
N ASN A 279 1.48 28.82 -4.80
CA ASN A 279 0.93 30.18 -4.69
C ASN A 279 0.04 30.37 -3.45
N ASP A 280 0.08 29.44 -2.47
CA ASP A 280 -0.72 29.47 -1.23
C ASP A 280 -2.25 29.61 -1.46
N ALA A 281 -2.74 29.19 -2.64
CA ALA A 281 -4.13 29.29 -3.01
C ALA A 281 -4.94 28.04 -2.60
N LEU A 282 -4.74 27.54 -1.37
CA LEU A 282 -5.31 26.27 -0.87
C LEU A 282 -6.85 26.25 -0.91
N SER A 283 -7.52 27.39 -0.77
CA SER A 283 -8.98 27.49 -0.92
C SER A 283 -9.48 27.14 -2.34
N GLN A 284 -8.67 27.43 -3.36
CA GLN A 284 -9.00 26.99 -4.74
C GLN A 284 -8.81 25.48 -4.88
N LEU A 285 -7.77 24.92 -4.23
CA LEU A 285 -7.55 23.47 -4.22
C LEU A 285 -8.70 22.75 -3.52
N ASP A 286 -9.18 23.24 -2.36
CA ASP A 286 -10.38 22.71 -1.68
C ASP A 286 -11.60 22.69 -2.60
N THR A 287 -11.84 23.79 -3.32
CA THR A 287 -12.93 23.87 -4.29
C THR A 287 -12.82 22.79 -5.37
N ILE A 288 -11.61 22.55 -5.90
CA ILE A 288 -11.35 21.52 -6.93
C ILE A 288 -11.56 20.13 -6.34
N ILE A 289 -11.04 19.87 -5.14
CA ILE A 289 -11.21 18.57 -4.47
C ILE A 289 -12.68 18.27 -4.27
N ARG A 290 -13.47 19.20 -3.72
CA ARG A 290 -14.91 19.00 -3.47
C ARG A 290 -15.70 18.79 -4.76
N ARG A 291 -15.36 19.51 -5.83
CA ARG A 291 -16.00 19.36 -7.14
C ARG A 291 -15.78 17.96 -7.72
N ASP A 292 -14.56 17.45 -7.65
CA ASP A 292 -14.15 16.23 -8.34
C ASP A 292 -14.17 14.98 -7.43
N TYR A 293 -14.44 15.16 -6.13
CA TYR A 293 -14.41 14.10 -5.13
C TYR A 293 -15.34 12.93 -5.45
N GLU A 294 -16.58 13.21 -5.87
CA GLU A 294 -17.58 12.16 -6.14
C GLU A 294 -17.10 11.17 -7.22
N THR A 295 -16.32 11.63 -8.19
CA THR A 295 -15.73 10.76 -9.21
C THR A 295 -14.69 9.81 -8.60
N VAL A 296 -13.88 10.31 -7.67
CA VAL A 296 -12.88 9.50 -6.96
C VAL A 296 -13.57 8.52 -6.02
N ALA A 297 -14.57 9.01 -5.28
CA ALA A 297 -15.34 8.21 -4.33
C ALA A 297 -16.02 7.01 -5.00
N GLY A 298 -16.51 7.16 -6.23
CA GLY A 298 -17.07 6.05 -7.00
C GLY A 298 -16.07 4.91 -7.22
N PHE A 299 -14.84 5.23 -7.64
CA PHE A 299 -13.78 4.22 -7.79
C PHE A 299 -13.33 3.63 -6.45
N MET A 300 -13.34 4.43 -5.39
CA MET A 300 -12.98 3.96 -4.06
C MET A 300 -14.05 3.08 -3.43
N LEU A 301 -15.32 3.26 -3.80
CA LEU A 301 -16.41 2.37 -3.39
C LEU A 301 -16.26 0.97 -3.99
N GLU A 302 -15.88 0.86 -5.29
CA GLU A 302 -15.53 -0.42 -5.90
C GLU A 302 -14.38 -1.11 -5.14
N ARG A 303 -13.33 -0.35 -4.80
CA ARG A 303 -12.19 -0.84 -4.01
C ARG A 303 -12.59 -1.28 -2.61
N TYR A 304 -13.47 -0.54 -1.96
CA TYR A 304 -13.96 -0.87 -0.63
C TYR A 304 -14.65 -2.24 -0.64
N PHE A 305 -15.57 -2.47 -1.57
CA PHE A 305 -16.26 -3.75 -1.66
C PHE A 305 -15.36 -4.89 -2.13
N GLU A 306 -14.47 -4.65 -3.09
CA GLU A 306 -13.45 -5.65 -3.46
C GLU A 306 -12.65 -6.09 -2.23
N ARG A 307 -12.23 -5.15 -1.40
CA ARG A 307 -11.47 -5.42 -0.18
C ARG A 307 -12.33 -6.11 0.88
N LYS A 308 -13.55 -5.62 1.14
CA LYS A 308 -14.51 -6.22 2.07
C LYS A 308 -14.77 -7.68 1.74
N LEU A 309 -15.01 -8.00 0.46
CA LEU A 309 -15.20 -9.38 0.03
C LEU A 309 -13.95 -10.25 0.21
N ARG A 310 -12.75 -9.71 -0.05
CA ARG A 310 -11.48 -10.42 0.21
C ARG A 310 -11.30 -10.73 1.70
N GLU A 311 -11.64 -9.79 2.55
CA GLU A 311 -11.51 -9.90 4.01
C GLU A 311 -12.44 -10.98 4.60
N THR A 312 -13.53 -11.34 3.91
CA THR A 312 -14.40 -12.48 4.34
C THR A 312 -13.71 -13.83 4.25
N GLY A 313 -12.69 -13.99 3.43
CA GLY A 313 -12.02 -15.27 3.19
C GLY A 313 -12.88 -16.35 2.48
N ARG A 314 -14.09 -16.00 2.04
CA ARG A 314 -15.06 -16.96 1.45
C ARG A 314 -14.76 -17.30 0.00
N PHE A 315 -14.07 -16.43 -0.72
CA PHE A 315 -13.91 -16.51 -2.17
C PHE A 315 -12.50 -16.91 -2.57
N THR A 316 -12.41 -17.80 -3.54
CA THR A 316 -11.13 -18.25 -4.13
C THR A 316 -10.59 -17.25 -5.14
N ARG A 317 -11.50 -16.50 -5.81
CA ARG A 317 -11.16 -15.43 -6.75
C ARG A 317 -12.08 -14.23 -6.60
N ILE A 318 -11.50 -13.04 -6.73
CA ILE A 318 -12.24 -11.78 -6.76
C ILE A 318 -11.60 -10.88 -7.82
N GLY A 319 -12.41 -10.30 -8.69
CA GLY A 319 -11.96 -9.36 -9.73
C GLY A 319 -13.12 -8.82 -10.52
N GLY A 320 -12.85 -7.97 -11.50
CA GLY A 320 -13.84 -7.48 -12.44
C GLY A 320 -13.78 -8.22 -13.78
N TYR A 321 -14.74 -7.93 -14.65
CA TYR A 321 -14.72 -8.39 -16.03
C TYR A 321 -14.89 -7.22 -16.99
N TRP A 322 -14.19 -7.25 -18.11
CA TRP A 322 -14.36 -6.33 -19.24
C TRP A 322 -13.92 -7.00 -20.54
N ASP A 323 -14.65 -6.71 -21.58
CA ASP A 323 -14.28 -7.12 -22.92
C ASP A 323 -13.26 -6.15 -23.55
N ARG A 324 -12.88 -6.40 -24.79
CA ARG A 324 -11.90 -5.57 -25.51
C ARG A 324 -12.42 -4.16 -25.81
N LYS A 325 -13.72 -4.00 -25.98
CA LYS A 325 -14.37 -2.73 -26.32
C LYS A 325 -14.84 -1.96 -25.09
N GLY A 326 -14.91 -2.62 -23.92
CA GLY A 326 -15.46 -2.03 -22.69
C GLY A 326 -16.99 -1.98 -22.66
N GLU A 327 -17.67 -2.66 -23.61
CA GLU A 327 -19.14 -2.67 -23.69
C GLU A 327 -19.76 -3.58 -22.60
N ASN A 328 -19.06 -4.64 -22.22
CA ASN A 328 -19.49 -5.59 -21.20
C ASN A 328 -18.53 -5.53 -20.00
N GLU A 329 -18.64 -4.47 -19.23
CA GLU A 329 -17.89 -4.32 -17.96
C GLU A 329 -18.76 -4.66 -16.77
N ILE A 330 -18.24 -5.53 -15.87
CA ILE A 330 -18.82 -5.89 -14.57
C ILE A 330 -17.81 -5.49 -13.50
N ASP A 331 -18.28 -4.70 -12.53
CA ASP A 331 -17.40 -4.08 -11.54
C ASP A 331 -16.76 -5.11 -10.63
N LEU A 332 -17.53 -6.10 -10.14
CA LEU A 332 -17.04 -7.03 -9.13
C LEU A 332 -17.65 -8.43 -9.29
N ILE A 333 -16.79 -9.43 -9.34
CA ILE A 333 -17.15 -10.85 -9.40
C ILE A 333 -16.35 -11.57 -8.32
N ALA A 334 -17.05 -12.27 -7.43
CA ALA A 334 -16.45 -13.06 -6.36
C ALA A 334 -16.84 -14.54 -6.54
N VAL A 335 -15.84 -15.40 -6.71
CA VAL A 335 -16.03 -16.81 -7.05
C VAL A 335 -15.53 -17.69 -5.91
N ASN A 336 -16.33 -18.67 -5.52
CA ASN A 336 -15.92 -19.78 -4.69
C ASN A 336 -15.89 -21.06 -5.54
N GLU A 337 -14.69 -21.40 -6.02
CA GLU A 337 -14.50 -22.58 -6.91
C GLU A 337 -14.76 -23.89 -6.15
N ILE A 338 -14.64 -23.90 -4.81
CA ILE A 338 -14.85 -25.10 -3.99
C ILE A 338 -16.34 -25.42 -3.88
N GLU A 339 -17.17 -24.39 -3.68
CA GLU A 339 -18.62 -24.53 -3.55
C GLU A 339 -19.37 -24.45 -4.89
N GLY A 340 -18.68 -24.12 -5.98
CA GLY A 340 -19.29 -23.92 -7.30
C GLY A 340 -20.26 -22.74 -7.35
N THR A 341 -19.94 -21.65 -6.62
CA THR A 341 -20.78 -20.45 -6.54
C THR A 341 -20.05 -19.21 -7.03
N ALA A 342 -20.79 -18.25 -7.58
CA ALA A 342 -20.29 -16.94 -7.94
C ALA A 342 -21.30 -15.85 -7.57
N GLU A 343 -20.77 -14.75 -7.01
CA GLU A 343 -21.53 -13.53 -6.71
C GLU A 343 -21.06 -12.43 -7.67
N VAL A 344 -21.98 -11.78 -8.36
CA VAL A 344 -21.71 -10.78 -9.38
C VAL A 344 -22.37 -9.47 -9.04
N TYR A 345 -21.59 -8.38 -8.99
CA TYR A 345 -22.08 -7.10 -8.53
C TYR A 345 -21.73 -5.94 -9.47
N GLU A 346 -22.70 -5.05 -9.67
CA GLU A 346 -22.46 -3.67 -10.06
C GLU A 346 -22.26 -2.84 -8.80
N VAL A 347 -21.32 -1.88 -8.82
CA VAL A 347 -21.08 -0.97 -7.69
C VAL A 347 -21.52 0.44 -8.09
N LYS A 348 -22.41 1.04 -7.33
CA LYS A 348 -22.95 2.37 -7.63
C LYS A 348 -23.01 3.23 -6.36
N MET A 349 -22.73 4.51 -6.48
CA MET A 349 -22.88 5.44 -5.34
C MET A 349 -24.31 5.47 -4.79
N ARG A 350 -25.31 5.21 -5.64
CA ARG A 350 -26.73 5.14 -5.28
C ARG A 350 -27.38 3.95 -5.95
N SER A 351 -28.04 3.11 -5.19
CA SER A 351 -28.73 1.87 -5.66
C SER A 351 -29.76 2.16 -6.76
N LYS A 352 -30.42 3.32 -6.74
CA LYS A 352 -31.40 3.75 -7.76
C LYS A 352 -30.86 3.84 -9.20
N ARG A 353 -29.54 3.86 -9.40
CA ARG A 353 -28.89 3.87 -10.72
C ARG A 353 -28.59 2.47 -11.27
N TYR A 354 -28.99 1.45 -10.56
CA TYR A 354 -28.82 0.06 -10.97
C TYR A 354 -29.92 -0.40 -11.93
N SER A 355 -29.53 -1.23 -12.90
CA SER A 355 -30.45 -1.91 -13.84
C SER A 355 -30.17 -3.39 -13.87
N ASP A 356 -31.09 -4.16 -13.31
CA ASP A 356 -30.99 -5.62 -13.24
C ASP A 356 -30.92 -6.27 -14.63
N ILE A 357 -31.74 -5.79 -15.56
CA ILE A 357 -31.74 -6.26 -16.96
C ILE A 357 -30.37 -6.08 -17.61
N SER A 358 -29.74 -4.94 -17.40
CA SER A 358 -28.40 -4.65 -17.94
C SER A 358 -27.36 -5.59 -17.36
N LEU A 359 -27.38 -5.83 -16.04
CA LEU A 359 -26.43 -6.73 -15.39
C LEU A 359 -26.65 -8.18 -15.83
N CYS A 360 -27.89 -8.66 -15.92
CA CYS A 360 -28.19 -10.00 -16.43
C CYS A 360 -27.64 -10.23 -17.85
N SER A 361 -27.80 -9.27 -18.77
CA SER A 361 -27.25 -9.37 -20.13
C SER A 361 -25.70 -9.46 -20.11
N LYS A 362 -25.02 -8.68 -19.26
CA LYS A 362 -23.56 -8.76 -19.10
C LYS A 362 -23.11 -10.11 -18.51
N ILE A 363 -23.88 -10.68 -17.58
CA ILE A 363 -23.63 -11.99 -16.99
C ILE A 363 -23.78 -13.08 -18.03
N GLU A 364 -24.81 -13.06 -18.87
CA GLU A 364 -24.99 -14.01 -19.97
C GLU A 364 -23.78 -13.97 -20.92
N HIS A 365 -23.34 -12.77 -21.30
CA HIS A 365 -22.14 -12.59 -22.12
C HIS A 365 -20.87 -13.13 -21.41
N LEU A 366 -20.73 -12.89 -20.10
CA LEU A 366 -19.63 -13.37 -19.29
C LEU A 366 -19.59 -14.91 -19.28
N VAL A 367 -20.71 -15.58 -18.99
CA VAL A 367 -20.82 -17.05 -18.90
C VAL A 367 -20.55 -17.71 -20.26
N GLN A 368 -20.99 -17.09 -21.35
CA GLN A 368 -20.67 -17.57 -22.70
C GLN A 368 -19.17 -17.54 -23.03
N ASN A 369 -18.43 -16.56 -22.46
CA ASN A 369 -17.02 -16.35 -22.74
C ASN A 369 -16.06 -16.95 -21.67
N CYS A 370 -16.56 -17.33 -20.50
CA CYS A 370 -15.78 -17.88 -19.38
C CYS A 370 -16.29 -19.29 -19.03
N LYS A 371 -15.57 -20.31 -19.50
CA LYS A 371 -15.92 -21.72 -19.24
C LYS A 371 -15.92 -22.06 -17.75
N GLU A 372 -15.08 -21.38 -16.99
CA GLU A 372 -14.91 -21.56 -15.55
C GLU A 372 -16.19 -21.25 -14.75
N LEU A 373 -17.07 -20.42 -15.30
CA LEU A 373 -18.37 -20.08 -14.66
C LEU A 373 -19.53 -20.97 -15.12
N GLN A 374 -19.30 -21.81 -16.16
CA GLN A 374 -20.36 -22.70 -16.64
C GLN A 374 -20.69 -23.76 -15.59
N GLY A 375 -21.96 -23.85 -15.22
CA GLY A 375 -22.44 -24.79 -14.19
C GLY A 375 -22.34 -24.30 -12.75
N MET A 376 -21.78 -23.11 -12.51
CA MET A 376 -21.81 -22.49 -11.19
C MET A 376 -23.18 -21.87 -10.88
N LYS A 377 -23.54 -21.87 -9.60
CA LYS A 377 -24.70 -21.12 -9.12
C LYS A 377 -24.33 -19.65 -9.01
N ILE A 378 -24.89 -18.81 -9.88
CA ILE A 378 -24.59 -17.37 -9.93
C ILE A 378 -25.71 -16.61 -9.23
N THR A 379 -25.33 -15.76 -8.26
CA THR A 379 -26.19 -14.73 -7.67
C THR A 379 -25.67 -13.35 -8.10
N HIS A 380 -26.55 -12.37 -8.20
CA HIS A 380 -26.15 -11.04 -8.64
C HIS A 380 -26.95 -9.93 -7.92
N GLY A 381 -26.42 -8.72 -7.97
CA GLY A 381 -27.05 -7.57 -7.34
C GLY A 381 -26.25 -6.28 -7.49
N VAL A 382 -26.65 -5.28 -6.74
CA VAL A 382 -25.95 -4.00 -6.62
C VAL A 382 -25.34 -3.87 -5.23
N LEU A 383 -24.14 -3.29 -5.17
CA LEU A 383 -23.53 -2.79 -3.94
C LEU A 383 -23.45 -1.27 -4.00
N SER A 384 -23.86 -0.61 -2.94
CA SER A 384 -23.94 0.86 -2.89
C SER A 384 -23.44 1.40 -1.55
N LEU A 385 -23.45 2.71 -1.37
CA LEU A 385 -23.16 3.32 -0.08
C LEU A 385 -24.02 2.74 1.07
N GLU A 386 -25.25 2.32 0.77
CA GLU A 386 -26.16 1.80 1.76
C GLU A 386 -25.68 0.45 2.36
N ASP A 387 -24.78 -0.27 1.65
CA ASP A 387 -24.26 -1.60 1.99
C ASP A 387 -22.90 -1.59 2.72
N MET A 388 -22.37 -0.40 3.03
CA MET A 388 -21.08 -0.23 3.70
C MET A 388 -21.09 -0.55 5.19
#